data_b78c735fba37069d46d9f6b1d4e2985d
#
_entry.id   b78c735fba37069d46d9f6b1d4e2985d
#
_cell.length_a   1.000
_cell.length_b   1.000
_cell.length_c   1.000
_cell.angle_alpha   90.00
_cell.angle_beta   90.00
_cell.angle_gamma   90.00
#
_symmetry.space_group_name_H-M   'P 1'
#
loop_
_entity.id
_entity.type
_entity.pdbx_description
1 polymer ?
#
loop_
_entity_poly.entity_id
_entity_poly.type
_entity_poly.pdbx_seq_one_letter_code
_entity_poly.pdbx_strand_id
1 'polypeptide(L)'
;IITITAGGTYVFSGTLNDGQIYVDTTDSASVRIVLQDADISCSDSSAIFVENAEKVIIILADDTENSLSDGTDYVLADEEEGEPDATIFCKSDLTLTGDGSLTILANYNHGIVSKDDLKITCHQRTLSNIPPRLSAKMI
;
A
#
# COMPACT_ATOMS: atom_id res chain seq x y z
N ILE A 1 -10.61 8.95 3.97
CA ILE A 1 -10.12 8.30 2.73
C ILE A 1 -9.60 9.36 1.77
N ILE A 2 -8.42 9.11 1.25
CA ILE A 2 -7.84 9.93 0.19
C ILE A 2 -8.01 9.15 -1.11
N THR A 3 -8.81 9.68 -2.03
CA THR A 3 -9.15 8.98 -3.27
C THR A 3 -8.35 9.55 -4.43
N ILE A 4 -7.67 8.67 -5.18
CA ILE A 4 -6.91 9.01 -6.39
C ILE A 4 -7.67 8.46 -7.59
N THR A 5 -8.06 9.35 -8.50
CA THR A 5 -8.88 9.00 -9.66
C THR A 5 -8.21 9.31 -10.99
N ALA A 6 -6.94 9.70 -10.98
CA ALA A 6 -6.18 10.02 -12.17
C ALA A 6 -4.72 9.59 -12.00
N GLY A 7 -4.06 9.29 -13.11
CA GLY A 7 -2.62 9.05 -13.10
C GLY A 7 -1.85 10.31 -12.70
N GLY A 8 -0.62 10.15 -12.29
CA GLY A 8 0.25 11.24 -11.85
C GLY A 8 1.05 10.88 -10.63
N THR A 9 1.69 11.89 -10.05
CA THR A 9 2.53 11.73 -8.87
C THR A 9 1.90 12.42 -7.68
N TYR A 10 1.77 11.68 -6.58
CA TYR A 10 1.14 12.14 -5.34
C TYR A 10 2.13 11.93 -4.21
N VAL A 11 2.43 13.01 -3.47
CA VAL A 11 3.38 12.96 -2.35
C VAL A 11 2.60 13.03 -1.05
N PHE A 12 2.88 12.08 -0.18
CA PHE A 12 2.24 12.00 1.14
C PHE A 12 3.28 12.15 2.23
N SER A 13 2.98 13.02 3.20
CA SER A 13 3.79 13.19 4.39
C SER A 13 2.89 13.42 5.59
N GLY A 14 3.41 13.17 6.77
CA GLY A 14 2.65 13.35 8.01
C GLY A 14 1.87 12.11 8.40
N THR A 15 0.89 12.28 9.27
CA THR A 15 0.17 11.18 9.89
C THR A 15 -1.29 11.19 9.46
N LEU A 16 -1.78 10.04 9.02
CA LEU A 16 -3.19 9.80 8.76
C LEU A 16 -3.67 8.71 9.73
N ASN A 17 -4.40 9.12 10.75
CA ASN A 17 -4.98 8.21 11.73
C ASN A 17 -6.32 7.72 11.18
N ASP A 18 -6.48 6.41 11.06
CA ASP A 18 -7.72 5.78 10.62
C ASP A 18 -8.22 6.29 9.27
N GLY A 19 -7.37 6.14 8.26
CA GLY A 19 -7.70 6.49 6.90
C GLY A 19 -7.04 5.57 5.89
N GLN A 20 -7.36 5.76 4.62
CA GLN A 20 -6.91 4.90 3.55
C GLN A 20 -6.58 5.73 2.31
N ILE A 21 -5.50 5.37 1.62
CA ILE A 21 -5.27 5.83 0.25
C ILE A 21 -5.97 4.84 -0.67
N TYR A 22 -6.95 5.32 -1.42
CA TYR A 22 -7.77 4.51 -2.31
C TYR A 22 -7.55 4.96 -3.75
N VAL A 23 -7.15 4.04 -4.61
CA VAL A 23 -6.84 4.33 -6.02
C VAL A 23 -7.85 3.61 -6.90
N ASP A 24 -8.55 4.38 -7.72
CA ASP A 24 -9.49 3.84 -8.70
C ASP A 24 -9.49 4.76 -9.91
N THR A 25 -8.75 4.37 -10.94
CA THR A 25 -8.60 5.18 -12.14
C THR A 25 -8.55 4.31 -13.39
N THR A 26 -9.14 4.82 -14.47
CA THR A 26 -9.06 4.21 -15.80
C THR A 26 -8.00 4.87 -16.67
N ASP A 27 -7.24 5.83 -16.13
CA ASP A 27 -6.16 6.47 -16.88
C ASP A 27 -5.10 5.45 -17.32
N SER A 28 -4.54 5.67 -18.50
CA SER A 28 -3.42 4.86 -19.00
C SER A 28 -2.08 5.26 -18.36
N ALA A 29 -2.03 6.38 -17.66
CA ALA A 29 -0.82 6.82 -16.96
C ALA A 29 -0.68 6.13 -15.63
N SER A 30 0.57 5.85 -15.23
CA SER A 30 0.86 5.25 -13.94
C SER A 30 0.52 6.19 -12.79
N VAL A 31 0.14 5.60 -11.66
CA VAL A 31 -0.02 6.33 -10.39
C VAL A 31 1.26 6.16 -9.60
N ARG A 32 1.90 7.26 -9.24
CA ARG A 32 3.09 7.27 -8.39
C ARG A 32 2.72 7.82 -7.02
N ILE A 33 2.94 7.01 -6.01
CA ILE A 33 2.70 7.38 -4.61
C ILE A 33 4.04 7.51 -3.94
N VAL A 34 4.42 8.75 -3.59
CA VAL A 34 5.68 9.03 -2.91
C VAL A 34 5.40 9.14 -1.41
N LEU A 35 6.04 8.29 -0.63
CA LEU A 35 5.95 8.35 0.82
C LEU A 35 7.17 9.09 1.37
N GLN A 36 6.93 10.20 2.05
CA GLN A 36 7.94 11.10 2.56
C GLN A 36 7.69 11.37 4.04
N ASP A 37 8.14 10.46 4.88
CA ASP A 37 7.84 10.46 6.32
C ASP A 37 6.33 10.36 6.55
N ALA A 38 5.69 9.41 5.89
CA ALA A 38 4.25 9.17 6.02
C ALA A 38 3.99 8.04 7.01
N ASP A 39 2.99 8.27 7.86
CA ASP A 39 2.53 7.28 8.84
C ASP A 39 1.02 7.13 8.66
N ILE A 40 0.60 6.03 8.07
CA ILE A 40 -0.80 5.82 7.68
C ILE A 40 -1.33 4.57 8.39
N SER A 41 -2.45 4.75 9.08
CA SER A 41 -3.17 3.67 9.75
C SER A 41 -4.60 3.61 9.27
N CYS A 42 -5.12 2.41 9.08
CA CYS A 42 -6.53 2.20 8.76
C CYS A 42 -7.06 1.12 9.69
N SER A 43 -8.17 1.40 10.39
CA SER A 43 -8.67 0.49 11.42
C SER A 43 -9.50 -0.66 10.87
N ASP A 44 -10.01 -0.56 9.66
CA ASP A 44 -10.98 -1.52 9.11
C ASP A 44 -10.71 -1.93 7.67
N SER A 45 -9.53 -1.65 7.14
CA SER A 45 -9.17 -2.03 5.78
C SER A 45 -7.67 -1.83 5.55
N SER A 46 -7.25 -1.92 4.30
CA SER A 46 -5.88 -1.65 3.87
C SER A 46 -5.51 -0.19 4.09
N ALA A 47 -4.25 0.08 4.42
CA ALA A 47 -3.75 1.45 4.42
C ALA A 47 -3.67 2.01 3.00
N ILE A 48 -3.29 1.17 2.03
CA ILE A 48 -3.30 1.51 0.60
C ILE A 48 -4.08 0.42 -0.13
N PHE A 49 -5.16 0.82 -0.80
CA PHE A 49 -6.00 -0.10 -1.57
C PHE A 49 -6.12 0.42 -3.00
N VAL A 50 -5.61 -0.36 -3.94
CA VAL A 50 -5.72 -0.05 -5.38
C VAL A 50 -6.78 -0.95 -5.99
N GLU A 51 -7.94 -0.36 -6.28
CA GLU A 51 -9.05 -1.07 -6.91
C GLU A 51 -8.81 -1.21 -8.41
N ASN A 52 -8.34 -0.15 -9.05
CA ASN A 52 -8.10 -0.13 -10.49
C ASN A 52 -7.05 0.92 -10.83
N ALA A 53 -6.06 0.55 -11.62
CA ALA A 53 -5.05 1.45 -12.17
C ALA A 53 -4.31 0.71 -13.28
N GLU A 54 -3.64 1.43 -14.15
CA GLU A 54 -2.75 0.81 -15.12
C GLU A 54 -1.55 0.20 -14.41
N LYS A 55 -0.93 0.98 -13.52
CA LYS A 55 0.21 0.56 -12.73
C LYS A 55 0.35 1.51 -11.54
N VAL A 56 0.74 0.98 -10.39
CA VAL A 56 1.04 1.79 -9.21
C VAL A 56 2.50 1.60 -8.84
N ILE A 57 3.19 2.71 -8.60
CA ILE A 57 4.57 2.74 -8.15
C ILE A 57 4.59 3.47 -6.81
N ILE A 58 4.97 2.75 -5.74
CA ILE A 58 5.16 3.35 -4.43
C ILE A 58 6.64 3.65 -4.27
N ILE A 59 6.97 4.90 -4.03
CA ILE A 59 8.34 5.40 -3.96
C ILE A 59 8.61 5.85 -2.54
N LEU A 60 9.62 5.25 -1.90
CA LEU A 60 10.07 5.65 -0.58
C LEU A 60 11.14 6.73 -0.76
N ALA A 61 10.83 7.96 -0.39
CA ALA A 61 11.75 9.07 -0.57
C ALA A 61 13.04 8.86 0.23
N ASP A 62 14.15 9.39 -0.28
CA ASP A 62 15.46 9.23 0.37
C ASP A 62 15.44 9.80 1.78
N ASP A 63 16.12 9.10 2.70
CA ASP A 63 16.28 9.52 4.08
C ASP A 63 14.96 9.71 4.84
N THR A 64 13.92 8.98 4.45
CA THR A 64 12.63 9.03 5.15
C THR A 64 12.30 7.68 5.79
N GLU A 65 11.47 7.77 6.82
CA GLU A 65 10.94 6.59 7.51
C GLU A 65 9.43 6.62 7.39
N ASN A 66 8.87 5.56 6.82
CA ASN A 66 7.45 5.46 6.53
C ASN A 66 6.85 4.26 7.25
N SER A 67 5.58 4.38 7.63
CA SER A 67 4.89 3.34 8.37
C SER A 67 3.47 3.17 7.84
N LEU A 68 3.08 1.93 7.62
CA LEU A 68 1.73 1.57 7.21
C LEU A 68 1.22 0.48 8.15
N SER A 69 0.00 0.66 8.65
CA SER A 69 -0.63 -0.36 9.48
C SER A 69 -2.10 -0.48 9.15
N ASP A 70 -2.65 -1.66 9.41
CA ASP A 70 -4.07 -1.94 9.24
C ASP A 70 -4.67 -2.40 10.56
N GLY A 71 -5.98 -2.66 10.55
CA GLY A 71 -6.68 -3.15 11.72
C GLY A 71 -6.74 -4.68 11.74
N THR A 72 -7.28 -5.20 12.83
CA THR A 72 -7.46 -6.64 13.01
C THR A 72 -8.74 -7.16 12.36
N ASP A 73 -9.72 -6.29 12.14
CA ASP A 73 -11.01 -6.64 11.56
C ASP A 73 -11.28 -5.72 10.36
N TYR A 74 -11.45 -6.34 9.19
CA TYR A 74 -11.72 -5.60 7.96
C TYR A 74 -13.20 -5.58 7.64
N VAL A 75 -13.64 -4.44 7.09
CA VAL A 75 -14.89 -4.35 6.34
C VAL A 75 -14.51 -4.64 4.89
N LEU A 76 -14.84 -5.81 4.41
CA LEU A 76 -14.40 -6.27 3.10
C LEU A 76 -15.20 -5.62 1.98
N ALA A 77 -14.51 -5.09 0.98
CA ALA A 77 -15.14 -4.56 -0.22
C ALA A 77 -15.74 -5.67 -1.08
N ASP A 78 -15.11 -6.84 -1.06
CA ASP A 78 -15.57 -8.04 -1.74
C ASP A 78 -15.54 -9.22 -0.77
N GLU A 79 -16.68 -9.54 -0.20
CA GLU A 79 -16.78 -10.61 0.80
C GLU A 79 -16.56 -12.00 0.20
N GLU A 80 -16.96 -12.21 -1.04
CA GLU A 80 -16.79 -13.51 -1.70
C GLU A 80 -15.31 -13.83 -1.90
N GLU A 81 -14.53 -12.86 -2.34
CA GLU A 81 -13.09 -13.03 -2.54
C GLU A 81 -12.30 -12.83 -1.24
N GLY A 82 -12.92 -12.28 -0.20
CA GLY A 82 -12.23 -11.94 1.03
C GLY A 82 -11.25 -10.79 0.86
N GLU A 83 -11.58 -9.80 0.05
CA GLU A 83 -10.69 -8.71 -0.32
C GLU A 83 -11.21 -7.35 0.10
N PRO A 84 -10.32 -6.41 0.44
CA PRO A 84 -8.85 -6.56 0.51
C PRO A 84 -8.43 -7.35 1.76
N ASP A 85 -7.24 -7.95 1.72
CA ASP A 85 -6.74 -8.72 2.85
C ASP A 85 -5.25 -8.44 3.14
N ALA A 86 -4.79 -7.24 2.86
CA ALA A 86 -3.42 -6.84 3.08
C ALA A 86 -3.32 -5.35 3.43
N THR A 87 -2.24 -4.97 4.09
CA THR A 87 -1.97 -3.56 4.41
C THR A 87 -1.81 -2.73 3.14
N ILE A 88 -1.10 -3.27 2.14
CA ILE A 88 -1.10 -2.75 0.77
C ILE A 88 -1.76 -3.79 -0.11
N PHE A 89 -2.90 -3.45 -0.68
CA PHE A 89 -3.64 -4.36 -1.56
C PHE A 89 -3.81 -3.70 -2.92
N CYS A 90 -3.26 -4.33 -3.96
CA CYS A 90 -3.26 -3.79 -5.31
C CYS A 90 -3.78 -4.83 -6.30
N LYS A 91 -4.80 -4.49 -7.05
CA LYS A 91 -5.36 -5.36 -8.10
C LYS A 91 -4.63 -5.22 -9.43
N SER A 92 -3.68 -4.31 -9.52
CA SER A 92 -2.92 -4.00 -10.73
C SER A 92 -1.44 -4.27 -10.50
N ASP A 93 -0.60 -3.96 -11.49
CA ASP A 93 0.86 -4.05 -11.31
C ASP A 93 1.31 -3.11 -10.22
N LEU A 94 2.14 -3.60 -9.31
CA LEU A 94 2.67 -2.83 -8.19
C LEU A 94 4.18 -2.89 -8.17
N THR A 95 4.81 -1.72 -8.08
CA THR A 95 6.24 -1.60 -7.85
C THR A 95 6.47 -0.82 -6.56
N LEU A 96 7.31 -1.35 -5.69
CA LEU A 96 7.75 -0.69 -4.48
C LEU A 96 9.24 -0.43 -4.61
N THR A 97 9.66 0.83 -4.57
CA THR A 97 11.03 1.24 -4.83
C THR A 97 11.43 2.43 -3.97
N GLY A 98 12.68 2.85 -4.06
CA GLY A 98 13.23 4.00 -3.35
C GLY A 98 14.20 3.61 -2.26
N ASP A 99 14.91 4.61 -1.73
CA ASP A 99 15.96 4.38 -0.73
C ASP A 99 15.52 4.66 0.71
N GLY A 100 14.31 5.15 0.90
CA GLY A 100 13.74 5.31 2.23
C GLY A 100 13.38 3.98 2.87
N SER A 101 12.91 4.01 4.11
CA SER A 101 12.50 2.80 4.82
C SER A 101 10.98 2.73 4.94
N LEU A 102 10.47 1.51 5.04
CA LEU A 102 9.05 1.25 5.22
C LEU A 102 8.87 0.16 6.27
N THR A 103 8.05 0.46 7.25
CA THR A 103 7.58 -0.52 8.24
C THR A 103 6.13 -0.83 7.97
N ILE A 104 5.81 -2.10 7.84
CA ILE A 104 4.43 -2.55 7.66
C ILE A 104 4.04 -3.40 8.86
N LEU A 105 2.96 -2.97 9.53
CA LEU A 105 2.36 -3.73 10.62
C LEU A 105 1.05 -4.31 10.12
N ALA A 106 1.13 -5.54 9.64
CA ALA A 106 -0.05 -6.23 9.12
C ALA A 106 -0.72 -6.98 10.25
N ASN A 107 -1.86 -6.48 10.67
CA ASN A 107 -2.59 -7.01 11.80
C ASN A 107 -3.72 -7.96 11.40
N TYR A 108 -4.06 -7.99 10.12
CA TYR A 108 -5.15 -8.82 9.62
C TYR A 108 -4.64 -10.07 8.93
N ASN A 109 -3.92 -9.93 7.81
CA ASN A 109 -3.45 -11.07 7.03
C ASN A 109 -2.10 -10.76 6.38
N HIS A 110 -2.09 -10.36 5.12
CA HIS A 110 -0.84 -10.12 4.39
C HIS A 110 -0.34 -8.69 4.56
N GLY A 111 0.96 -8.48 4.35
CA GLY A 111 1.53 -7.14 4.29
C GLY A 111 1.31 -6.48 2.95
N ILE A 112 1.67 -7.18 1.88
CA ILE A 112 1.56 -6.66 0.51
C ILE A 112 0.94 -7.74 -0.36
N VAL A 113 -0.12 -7.40 -1.07
CA VAL A 113 -0.72 -8.26 -2.08
C VAL A 113 -0.80 -7.50 -3.40
N SER A 114 -0.30 -8.12 -4.46
CA SER A 114 -0.57 -7.69 -5.82
C SER A 114 -1.25 -8.83 -6.57
N LYS A 115 -2.36 -8.54 -7.22
CA LYS A 115 -3.08 -9.54 -8.02
C LYS A 115 -2.55 -9.64 -9.43
N ASP A 116 -1.55 -8.85 -9.76
CA ASP A 116 -0.84 -8.87 -11.03
C ASP A 116 0.65 -8.96 -10.70
N ASP A 117 1.52 -8.23 -11.37
CA ASP A 117 2.95 -8.30 -11.10
C ASP A 117 3.32 -7.49 -9.86
N LEU A 118 4.22 -8.04 -9.06
CA LEU A 118 4.79 -7.36 -7.89
C LEU A 118 6.29 -7.28 -8.05
N LYS A 119 6.84 -6.06 -7.96
CA LYS A 119 8.26 -5.82 -8.01
C LYS A 119 8.70 -4.96 -6.83
N ILE A 120 9.68 -5.43 -6.08
CA ILE A 120 10.25 -4.68 -4.96
C ILE A 120 11.73 -4.48 -5.24
N THR A 121 12.14 -3.21 -5.35
CA THR A 121 13.51 -2.82 -5.68
C THR A 121 14.01 -1.75 -4.72
N CYS A 122 14.10 -2.10 -3.43
CA CYS A 122 14.53 -1.16 -2.40
C CYS A 122 15.95 -1.52 -1.94
N HIS A 123 16.78 -0.50 -1.69
CA HIS A 123 18.11 -0.68 -1.13
C HIS A 123 18.07 -0.87 0.39
N GLN A 124 17.07 -0.28 1.04
CA GLN A 124 16.86 -0.38 2.48
C GLN A 124 15.96 -1.57 2.79
N ARG A 125 15.97 -1.96 4.06
CA ARG A 125 15.07 -2.98 4.54
C ARG A 125 13.65 -2.44 4.49
N THR A 126 12.84 -2.95 3.59
CA THR A 126 11.50 -2.45 3.32
C THR A 126 10.48 -2.92 4.34
N LEU A 127 10.56 -4.19 4.71
CA LEU A 127 9.63 -4.82 5.64
C LEU A 127 10.37 -5.06 6.94
N SER A 128 10.03 -4.34 7.99
CA SER A 128 10.61 -4.49 9.31
C SER A 128 9.52 -4.59 10.37
N ASN A 129 9.86 -5.18 11.52
CA ASN A 129 8.90 -5.40 12.61
C ASN A 129 7.65 -6.16 12.15
N ILE A 130 7.86 -7.14 11.28
CA ILE A 130 6.78 -7.88 10.64
C ILE A 130 6.31 -9.00 11.57
N PRO A 131 4.99 -9.09 11.86
CA PRO A 131 4.45 -10.24 12.57
C PRO A 131 4.71 -11.55 11.80
N PRO A 132 4.83 -12.70 12.49
CA PRO A 132 5.18 -13.96 11.83
C PRO A 132 4.29 -14.35 10.64
N ARG A 133 3.04 -13.92 10.62
CA ARG A 133 2.11 -14.27 9.55
C ARG A 133 2.13 -13.29 8.38
N LEU A 134 2.92 -12.23 8.47
CA LEU A 134 2.98 -11.24 7.40
C LEU A 134 3.68 -11.84 6.19
N SER A 135 3.16 -11.56 5.03
CA SER A 135 3.76 -12.01 3.78
C SER A 135 3.54 -10.99 2.68
N ALA A 136 4.40 -11.05 1.67
CA ALA A 136 4.16 -10.43 0.37
C ALA A 136 3.58 -11.53 -0.52
N LYS A 137 2.53 -11.19 -1.27
CA LYS A 137 1.82 -12.17 -2.08
C LYS A 137 1.57 -11.60 -3.47
N MET A 138 1.87 -12.42 -4.47
CA MET A 138 1.55 -12.14 -5.87
C MET A 138 0.60 -13.22 -6.38
N ILE A 139 -0.47 -12.79 -6.97
CA ILE A 139 -1.50 -13.71 -7.44
C ILE A 139 -1.55 -13.75 -8.96
#